data_448022ab53f03bef340ef36d9465815f
#
_entry.id   448022ab53f03bef340ef36d9465815f
#
_cell.length_a   1.000
_cell.length_b   1.000
_cell.length_c   1.000
_cell.angle_alpha   90.00
_cell.angle_beta   90.00
_cell.angle_gamma   90.00
#
_symmetry.space_group_name_H-M   'P 1'
#
loop_
_entity.id
_entity.type
_entity.pdbx_description
1 polymer ?
#
loop_
_entity_poly.entity_id
_entity_poly.type
_entity_poly.pdbx_seq_one_letter_code
_entity_poly.pdbx_strand_id
1 'polypeptide(L)'
;MNWLKTLIGGVIVIALFYILNAMMSSGGFFGTGIDDYQARLLVFICINIILATSLNLINGFTGQFSIGHAGFMAVGAYASAFFTVTYGKGLESSFAFLGETGASSVVLLIAIVIGAIVAGLMGLIVGIPSLRLKGDYLAIVTLGFAEIIRIVILNIDTVGGATGYPVPGYANFLWIGIFTIITIVVIHNIIKSDTGRALISIREDELAAEAMGVNTTRYKVTSFVIGSAFAGIAGVLFAHYNKFLHTNDFQFIRSFEIIIMIVIGGMGSMTGAILGAIIVTLLPELLRQLPEIQVGATTFQFADLRLVIFALILILTMILRPQGILGTREFGLNWLKRPRKSSEGNETVGADAGVAEAQQEEAKRLQSEEDKD
;
A
#
# COMPACT_ATOMS: atom_id res chain seq x y z
N MET A 1 -11.11 -23.97 8.66
CA MET A 1 -12.11 -23.18 9.42
C MET A 1 -11.88 -21.64 9.34
N ASN A 2 -10.69 -21.19 8.95
CA ASN A 2 -10.40 -19.75 8.79
C ASN A 2 -10.86 -19.16 7.44
N TRP A 3 -10.92 -19.98 6.38
CA TRP A 3 -11.33 -19.55 5.04
C TRP A 3 -12.79 -19.07 5.01
N LEU A 4 -13.69 -19.76 5.71
CA LEU A 4 -15.11 -19.37 5.80
C LEU A 4 -15.30 -18.02 6.50
N LYS A 5 -14.51 -17.73 7.54
CA LYS A 5 -14.52 -16.43 8.24
C LYS A 5 -14.01 -15.29 7.36
N THR A 6 -13.01 -15.54 6.54
CA THR A 6 -12.48 -14.56 5.57
C THR A 6 -13.49 -14.28 4.46
N LEU A 7 -14.18 -15.34 3.97
CA LEU A 7 -15.27 -15.22 2.99
C LEU A 7 -16.46 -14.43 3.55
N ILE A 8 -16.91 -14.77 4.75
CA ILE A 8 -18.03 -14.07 5.42
C ILE A 8 -17.65 -12.59 5.66
N GLY A 9 -16.42 -12.32 6.13
CA GLY A 9 -15.91 -10.96 6.29
C GLY A 9 -15.90 -10.20 4.97
N GLY A 10 -15.44 -10.82 3.88
CA GLY A 10 -15.45 -10.23 2.53
C GLY A 10 -16.86 -9.90 2.03
N VAL A 11 -17.81 -10.82 2.22
CA VAL A 11 -19.21 -10.61 1.83
C VAL A 11 -19.85 -9.47 2.62
N ILE A 12 -19.60 -9.38 3.94
CA ILE A 12 -20.11 -8.30 4.78
C ILE A 12 -19.56 -6.94 4.32
N VAL A 13 -18.27 -6.88 3.99
CA VAL A 13 -17.64 -5.63 3.52
C VAL A 13 -18.16 -5.25 2.12
N ILE A 14 -18.35 -6.20 1.21
CA ILE A 14 -18.97 -5.95 -0.10
C ILE A 14 -20.41 -5.46 0.07
N ALA A 15 -21.20 -6.06 0.97
CA ALA A 15 -22.55 -5.62 1.26
C ALA A 15 -22.56 -4.19 1.85
N LEU A 16 -21.60 -3.85 2.71
CA LEU A 16 -21.42 -2.49 3.24
C LEU A 16 -21.13 -1.49 2.11
N PHE A 17 -20.22 -1.84 1.19
CA PHE A 17 -19.92 -1.00 0.03
C PHE A 17 -21.13 -0.84 -0.92
N TYR A 18 -21.92 -1.90 -1.10
CA TYR A 18 -23.14 -1.83 -1.86
C TYR A 18 -24.19 -0.90 -1.22
N ILE A 19 -24.35 -0.98 0.10
CA ILE A 19 -25.24 -0.09 0.87
C ILE A 19 -24.74 1.36 0.77
N LEU A 20 -23.44 1.61 0.94
CA LEU A 20 -22.86 2.94 0.78
C LEU A 20 -23.04 3.49 -0.63
N ASN A 21 -22.86 2.66 -1.67
CA ASN A 21 -23.10 3.06 -3.05
C ASN A 21 -24.58 3.39 -3.30
N ALA A 22 -25.51 2.61 -2.73
CA ALA A 22 -26.94 2.88 -2.83
C ALA A 22 -27.30 4.19 -2.08
N MET A 23 -26.68 4.47 -0.93
CA MET A 23 -26.85 5.73 -0.21
C MET A 23 -26.32 6.95 -1.00
N MET A 24 -25.25 6.79 -1.74
CA MET A 24 -24.70 7.83 -2.63
C MET A 24 -25.59 8.10 -3.83
N SER A 25 -26.23 7.05 -4.40
CA SER A 25 -27.08 7.18 -5.59
C SER A 25 -28.51 7.65 -5.29
N SER A 26 -29.03 7.43 -4.08
CA SER A 26 -30.41 7.70 -3.70
C SER A 26 -30.63 8.97 -2.88
N GLY A 27 -29.62 9.84 -2.74
CA GLY A 27 -29.75 11.07 -1.94
C GLY A 27 -29.83 10.85 -0.43
N GLY A 28 -29.39 9.67 0.06
CA GLY A 28 -29.29 9.32 1.48
C GLY A 28 -30.49 8.58 2.07
N PHE A 29 -30.23 7.59 2.92
CA PHE A 29 -31.25 6.76 3.58
C PHE A 29 -32.07 7.52 4.65
N PHE A 30 -31.64 8.74 5.05
CA PHE A 30 -32.31 9.59 6.04
C PHE A 30 -32.40 11.07 5.62
N GLY A 31 -32.32 11.40 4.31
CA GLY A 31 -32.37 12.79 3.87
C GLY A 31 -31.08 13.59 4.08
N THR A 32 -30.04 12.98 4.62
CA THR A 32 -28.67 13.50 4.70
C THR A 32 -27.87 12.85 3.57
N GLY A 33 -28.03 13.37 2.34
CA GLY A 33 -27.24 12.89 1.20
C GLY A 33 -25.75 13.05 1.47
N ILE A 34 -24.97 12.03 1.07
CA ILE A 34 -23.52 12.18 1.00
C ILE A 34 -23.26 13.17 -0.15
N ASP A 35 -22.66 14.32 0.12
CA ASP A 35 -22.30 15.28 -0.91
C ASP A 35 -21.33 14.64 -1.92
N ASP A 36 -21.41 15.03 -3.18
CA ASP A 36 -20.52 14.56 -4.25
C ASP A 36 -19.03 14.68 -3.88
N TYR A 37 -18.73 15.70 -3.08
CA TYR A 37 -17.39 15.91 -2.54
C TYR A 37 -16.96 14.82 -1.56
N GLN A 38 -17.81 14.47 -0.61
CA GLN A 38 -17.54 13.38 0.36
C GLN A 38 -17.43 12.02 -0.34
N ALA A 39 -18.27 11.80 -1.34
CA ALA A 39 -18.22 10.62 -2.18
C ALA A 39 -16.87 10.49 -2.90
N ARG A 40 -16.39 11.59 -3.48
CA ARG A 40 -15.07 11.66 -4.12
C ARG A 40 -13.94 11.40 -3.14
N LEU A 41 -14.03 11.92 -1.92
CA LEU A 41 -13.04 11.68 -0.88
C LEU A 41 -12.94 10.21 -0.49
N LEU A 42 -14.08 9.51 -0.34
CA LEU A 42 -14.13 8.07 -0.09
C LEU A 42 -13.48 7.26 -1.22
N VAL A 43 -13.70 7.65 -2.47
CA VAL A 43 -13.05 7.03 -3.63
C VAL A 43 -11.53 7.17 -3.54
N PHE A 44 -11.02 8.36 -3.25
CA PHE A 44 -9.57 8.58 -3.11
C PHE A 44 -8.98 7.82 -1.92
N ILE A 45 -9.71 7.68 -0.81
CA ILE A 45 -9.30 6.83 0.31
C ILE A 45 -9.13 5.38 -0.16
N CYS A 46 -10.10 4.83 -0.90
CA CYS A 46 -10.04 3.47 -1.42
C CYS A 46 -8.84 3.26 -2.37
N ILE A 47 -8.61 4.18 -3.31
CA ILE A 47 -7.47 4.13 -4.23
C ILE A 47 -6.14 4.21 -3.44
N ASN A 48 -6.06 5.09 -2.45
CA ASN A 48 -4.88 5.23 -1.61
C ASN A 48 -4.63 4.00 -0.72
N ILE A 49 -5.67 3.30 -0.28
CA ILE A 49 -5.54 2.00 0.41
C ILE A 49 -4.91 0.96 -0.52
N ILE A 50 -5.31 0.88 -1.79
CA ILE A 50 -4.69 -0.02 -2.77
C ILE A 50 -3.20 0.32 -2.92
N LEU A 51 -2.87 1.59 -3.12
CA LEU A 51 -1.48 2.06 -3.28
C LEU A 51 -0.64 1.83 -2.02
N ALA A 52 -1.15 2.16 -0.83
CA ALA A 52 -0.43 1.99 0.41
C ALA A 52 -0.20 0.51 0.75
N THR A 53 -1.22 -0.36 0.59
CA THR A 53 -1.08 -1.79 0.88
C THR A 53 -0.15 -2.48 -0.12
N SER A 54 -0.20 -2.11 -1.40
CA SER A 54 0.69 -2.67 -2.42
C SER A 54 2.15 -2.21 -2.25
N LEU A 55 2.39 -0.94 -1.90
CA LEU A 55 3.74 -0.46 -1.57
C LEU A 55 4.25 -1.07 -0.26
N ASN A 56 3.38 -1.27 0.73
CA ASN A 56 3.76 -1.89 2.00
C ASN A 56 4.23 -3.35 1.83
N LEU A 57 3.74 -4.07 0.81
CA LEU A 57 4.28 -5.40 0.45
C LEU A 57 5.76 -5.32 0.06
N ILE A 58 6.16 -4.28 -0.69
CA ILE A 58 7.54 -4.06 -1.15
C ILE A 58 8.40 -3.50 -0.02
N ASN A 59 8.01 -2.35 0.54
CA ASN A 59 8.83 -1.62 1.51
C ASN A 59 8.73 -2.23 2.92
N GLY A 60 7.52 -2.59 3.35
CA GLY A 60 7.27 -3.02 4.72
C GLY A 60 7.55 -4.50 4.98
N PHE A 61 7.07 -5.39 4.10
CA PHE A 61 7.21 -6.84 4.31
C PHE A 61 8.46 -7.42 3.68
N THR A 62 8.96 -6.85 2.57
CA THR A 62 10.18 -7.33 1.90
C THR A 62 11.43 -6.53 2.31
N GLY A 63 11.26 -5.36 2.94
CA GLY A 63 12.36 -4.50 3.35
C GLY A 63 13.05 -3.76 2.21
N GLN A 64 12.40 -3.65 1.03
CA GLN A 64 12.95 -2.99 -0.14
C GLN A 64 12.44 -1.55 -0.23
N PHE A 65 13.29 -0.57 0.06
CA PHE A 65 12.86 0.83 0.04
C PHE A 65 12.74 1.35 -1.40
N SER A 66 11.51 1.37 -1.93
CA SER A 66 11.18 1.87 -3.27
C SER A 66 10.35 3.15 -3.20
N ILE A 67 10.68 4.13 -4.05
CA ILE A 67 9.97 5.43 -4.17
C ILE A 67 9.26 5.56 -5.53
N GLY A 68 9.31 4.53 -6.39
CA GLY A 68 8.81 4.60 -7.77
C GLY A 68 7.34 4.24 -7.97
N HIS A 69 6.52 4.13 -6.92
CA HIS A 69 5.17 3.53 -7.00
C HIS A 69 4.19 4.32 -7.88
N ALA A 70 4.29 5.67 -7.88
CA ALA A 70 3.48 6.52 -8.76
C ALA A 70 3.76 6.29 -10.25
N GLY A 71 4.99 5.90 -10.62
CA GLY A 71 5.32 5.54 -12.00
C GLY A 71 4.56 4.30 -12.48
N PHE A 72 4.44 3.26 -11.65
CA PHE A 72 3.66 2.06 -11.98
C PHE A 72 2.16 2.35 -12.03
N MET A 73 1.67 3.23 -11.14
CA MET A 73 0.32 3.76 -11.20
C MET A 73 0.07 4.48 -12.54
N ALA A 74 0.99 5.33 -13.00
CA ALA A 74 0.90 6.02 -14.28
C ALA A 74 0.83 5.03 -15.46
N VAL A 75 1.72 4.02 -15.48
CA VAL A 75 1.73 3.01 -16.54
C VAL A 75 0.39 2.30 -16.64
N GLY A 76 -0.19 1.84 -15.51
CA GLY A 76 -1.50 1.19 -15.49
C GLY A 76 -2.61 2.12 -15.96
N ALA A 77 -2.62 3.38 -15.49
CA ALA A 77 -3.60 4.40 -15.87
C ALA A 77 -3.58 4.67 -17.39
N TYR A 78 -2.43 4.99 -17.95
CA TYR A 78 -2.30 5.34 -19.36
C TYR A 78 -2.48 4.15 -20.30
N ALA A 79 -1.99 2.95 -19.94
CA ALA A 79 -2.21 1.74 -20.73
C ALA A 79 -3.68 1.38 -20.83
N SER A 80 -4.41 1.44 -19.72
CA SER A 80 -5.86 1.18 -19.70
C SER A 80 -6.65 2.26 -20.42
N ALA A 81 -6.30 3.53 -20.24
CA ALA A 81 -6.93 4.66 -20.89
C ALA A 81 -6.77 4.59 -22.41
N PHE A 82 -5.55 4.31 -22.91
CA PHE A 82 -5.31 4.11 -24.34
C PHE A 82 -6.16 2.98 -24.92
N PHE A 83 -6.23 1.85 -24.21
CA PHE A 83 -7.05 0.72 -24.63
C PHE A 83 -8.55 1.10 -24.69
N THR A 84 -9.08 1.75 -23.66
CA THR A 84 -10.50 2.07 -23.59
C THR A 84 -10.91 3.18 -24.54
N VAL A 85 -10.07 4.16 -24.79
CA VAL A 85 -10.34 5.23 -25.77
C VAL A 85 -10.34 4.66 -27.19
N THR A 86 -9.42 3.73 -27.50
CA THR A 86 -9.27 3.17 -28.85
C THR A 86 -10.30 2.09 -29.13
N TYR A 87 -10.52 1.17 -28.20
CA TYR A 87 -11.32 -0.04 -28.43
C TYR A 87 -12.62 -0.10 -27.60
N GLY A 88 -12.78 0.77 -26.60
CA GLY A 88 -13.87 0.70 -25.63
C GLY A 88 -15.24 0.75 -26.27
N LYS A 89 -15.50 1.70 -27.19
CA LYS A 89 -16.79 1.82 -27.90
C LYS A 89 -17.13 0.58 -28.73
N GLY A 90 -16.14 -0.02 -29.40
CA GLY A 90 -16.32 -1.25 -30.18
C GLY A 90 -16.67 -2.44 -29.29
N LEU A 91 -16.05 -2.54 -28.11
CA LEU A 91 -16.34 -3.57 -27.12
C LEU A 91 -17.72 -3.35 -26.49
N GLU A 92 -18.09 -2.13 -26.14
CA GLU A 92 -19.44 -1.83 -25.63
C GLU A 92 -20.54 -2.26 -26.61
N SER A 93 -20.36 -1.99 -27.89
CA SER A 93 -21.32 -2.43 -28.91
C SER A 93 -21.39 -3.96 -29.03
N SER A 94 -20.26 -4.65 -28.88
CA SER A 94 -20.21 -6.12 -28.93
C SER A 94 -20.85 -6.77 -27.69
N PHE A 95 -20.85 -6.11 -26.55
CA PHE A 95 -21.47 -6.59 -25.30
C PHE A 95 -22.81 -5.90 -24.98
N ALA A 96 -23.41 -5.22 -25.95
CA ALA A 96 -24.69 -4.49 -25.78
C ALA A 96 -25.84 -5.38 -25.26
N PHE A 97 -25.76 -6.71 -25.47
CA PHE A 97 -26.74 -7.67 -24.94
C PHE A 97 -26.77 -7.74 -23.40
N LEU A 98 -25.71 -7.27 -22.69
CA LEU A 98 -25.66 -7.20 -21.23
C LEU A 98 -26.27 -5.91 -20.66
N GLY A 99 -26.81 -5.04 -21.54
CA GLY A 99 -27.23 -3.70 -21.18
C GLY A 99 -26.04 -2.73 -21.02
N GLU A 100 -26.34 -1.45 -20.99
CA GLU A 100 -25.34 -0.38 -21.02
C GLU A 100 -24.37 -0.46 -19.81
N THR A 101 -24.90 -0.71 -18.61
CA THR A 101 -24.11 -0.86 -17.38
C THR A 101 -23.28 -2.16 -17.37
N GLY A 102 -23.81 -3.24 -17.95
CA GLY A 102 -23.10 -4.52 -18.05
C GLY A 102 -21.93 -4.44 -19.03
N ALA A 103 -22.14 -3.85 -20.21
CA ALA A 103 -21.12 -3.67 -21.23
C ALA A 103 -19.95 -2.80 -20.71
N SER A 104 -20.25 -1.66 -20.10
CA SER A 104 -19.24 -0.78 -19.52
C SER A 104 -18.44 -1.45 -18.39
N SER A 105 -19.09 -2.30 -17.58
CA SER A 105 -18.42 -3.08 -16.53
C SER A 105 -17.44 -4.11 -17.10
N VAL A 106 -17.78 -4.79 -18.20
CA VAL A 106 -16.88 -5.74 -18.87
C VAL A 106 -15.67 -5.02 -19.44
N VAL A 107 -15.87 -3.87 -20.09
CA VAL A 107 -14.77 -3.04 -20.61
C VAL A 107 -13.82 -2.61 -19.50
N LEU A 108 -14.37 -2.18 -18.34
CA LEU A 108 -13.56 -1.82 -17.17
C LEU A 108 -12.73 -3.01 -16.66
N LEU A 109 -13.32 -4.21 -16.54
CA LEU A 109 -12.59 -5.40 -16.08
C LEU A 109 -11.44 -5.77 -17.02
N ILE A 110 -11.65 -5.70 -18.34
CA ILE A 110 -10.59 -5.92 -19.33
C ILE A 110 -9.49 -4.85 -19.16
N ALA A 111 -9.88 -3.58 -19.01
CA ALA A 111 -8.95 -2.47 -18.80
C ALA A 111 -8.10 -2.66 -17.52
N ILE A 112 -8.70 -3.16 -16.44
CA ILE A 112 -7.99 -3.47 -15.17
C ILE A 112 -6.96 -4.58 -15.38
N VAL A 113 -7.32 -5.64 -16.09
CA VAL A 113 -6.38 -6.74 -16.40
C VAL A 113 -5.22 -6.24 -17.25
N ILE A 114 -5.48 -5.45 -18.29
CA ILE A 114 -4.44 -4.86 -19.13
C ILE A 114 -3.53 -3.95 -18.31
N GLY A 115 -4.10 -3.02 -17.53
CA GLY A 115 -3.34 -2.11 -16.69
C GLY A 115 -2.48 -2.83 -15.64
N ALA A 116 -3.01 -3.88 -15.01
CA ALA A 116 -2.27 -4.70 -14.07
C ALA A 116 -1.10 -5.45 -14.71
N ILE A 117 -1.33 -6.06 -15.89
CA ILE A 117 -0.29 -6.79 -16.63
C ILE A 117 0.82 -5.83 -17.08
N VAL A 118 0.46 -4.71 -17.70
CA VAL A 118 1.45 -3.76 -18.23
C VAL A 118 2.25 -3.13 -17.08
N ALA A 119 1.61 -2.75 -15.98
CA ALA A 119 2.29 -2.23 -14.79
C ALA A 119 3.17 -3.31 -14.12
N GLY A 120 2.72 -4.56 -14.05
CA GLY A 120 3.51 -5.69 -13.55
C GLY A 120 4.73 -5.99 -14.41
N LEU A 121 4.60 -5.93 -15.75
CA LEU A 121 5.72 -6.08 -16.67
C LEU A 121 6.73 -4.94 -16.53
N MET A 122 6.27 -3.69 -16.38
CA MET A 122 7.16 -2.57 -16.07
C MET A 122 7.83 -2.74 -14.71
N GLY A 123 7.10 -3.26 -13.72
CA GLY A 123 7.66 -3.65 -12.44
C GLY A 123 8.76 -4.72 -12.57
N LEU A 124 8.63 -5.66 -13.48
CA LEU A 124 9.67 -6.65 -13.78
C LEU A 124 10.89 -5.99 -14.44
N ILE A 125 10.66 -5.15 -15.46
CA ILE A 125 11.73 -4.45 -16.20
C ILE A 125 12.54 -3.54 -15.28
N VAL A 126 11.87 -2.78 -14.40
CA VAL A 126 12.52 -1.90 -13.44
C VAL A 126 13.09 -2.69 -12.26
N GLY A 127 12.37 -3.71 -11.79
CA GLY A 127 12.74 -4.50 -10.61
C GLY A 127 14.03 -5.27 -10.80
N ILE A 128 14.21 -6.00 -11.92
CA ILE A 128 15.41 -6.84 -12.13
C ILE A 128 16.73 -6.05 -11.98
N PRO A 129 16.94 -4.90 -12.63
CA PRO A 129 18.17 -4.13 -12.44
C PRO A 129 18.23 -3.43 -11.08
N SER A 130 17.09 -2.87 -10.60
CA SER A 130 17.06 -2.10 -9.36
C SER A 130 17.33 -2.94 -8.13
N LEU A 131 16.82 -4.18 -8.10
CA LEU A 131 16.95 -5.09 -6.95
C LEU A 131 18.35 -5.67 -6.74
N ARG A 132 19.28 -5.40 -7.67
CA ARG A 132 20.72 -5.65 -7.46
C ARG A 132 21.35 -4.60 -6.55
N LEU A 133 20.70 -3.45 -6.40
CA LEU A 133 21.13 -2.37 -5.51
C LEU A 133 20.53 -2.57 -4.12
N LYS A 134 21.26 -2.13 -3.09
CA LYS A 134 20.84 -2.27 -1.68
C LYS A 134 20.60 -0.90 -1.05
N GLY A 135 19.69 -0.88 -0.07
CA GLY A 135 19.43 0.32 0.73
C GLY A 135 18.93 1.51 -0.10
N ASP A 136 19.49 2.69 0.15
CA ASP A 136 19.05 3.97 -0.41
C ASP A 136 19.26 4.07 -1.94
N TYR A 137 20.21 3.33 -2.49
CA TYR A 137 20.44 3.30 -3.96
C TYR A 137 19.23 2.73 -4.71
N LEU A 138 18.53 1.76 -4.13
CA LEU A 138 17.30 1.23 -4.70
C LEU A 138 16.21 2.32 -4.76
N ALA A 139 16.08 3.13 -3.71
CA ALA A 139 15.12 4.22 -3.65
C ALA A 139 15.38 5.27 -4.75
N ILE A 140 16.64 5.69 -4.90
CA ILE A 140 17.04 6.70 -5.91
C ILE A 140 16.76 6.17 -7.31
N VAL A 141 17.11 4.92 -7.60
CA VAL A 141 16.92 4.32 -8.93
C VAL A 141 15.44 4.14 -9.25
N THR A 142 14.62 3.68 -8.29
CA THR A 142 13.18 3.52 -8.52
C THR A 142 12.46 4.86 -8.69
N LEU A 143 12.91 5.91 -7.99
CA LEU A 143 12.43 7.28 -8.22
C LEU A 143 12.81 7.77 -9.62
N GLY A 144 14.07 7.56 -10.04
CA GLY A 144 14.55 7.93 -11.38
C GLY A 144 13.73 7.23 -12.48
N PHE A 145 13.44 5.93 -12.34
CA PHE A 145 12.60 5.21 -13.30
C PHE A 145 11.16 5.75 -13.32
N ALA A 146 10.59 6.10 -12.19
CA ALA A 146 9.24 6.68 -12.13
C ALA A 146 9.19 8.02 -12.91
N GLU A 147 10.19 8.88 -12.73
CA GLU A 147 10.28 10.14 -13.48
C GLU A 147 10.57 9.91 -14.96
N ILE A 148 11.40 8.93 -15.34
CA ILE A 148 11.59 8.55 -16.74
C ILE A 148 10.27 8.11 -17.36
N ILE A 149 9.49 7.24 -16.69
CA ILE A 149 8.18 6.81 -17.16
C ILE A 149 7.26 8.02 -17.36
N ARG A 150 7.19 8.92 -16.39
CA ARG A 150 6.37 10.14 -16.47
C ARG A 150 6.77 11.03 -17.64
N ILE A 151 8.07 11.26 -17.84
CA ILE A 151 8.59 12.09 -18.93
C ILE A 151 8.36 11.42 -20.28
N VAL A 152 8.50 10.10 -20.38
CA VAL A 152 8.19 9.35 -21.62
C VAL A 152 6.71 9.52 -21.96
N ILE A 153 5.80 9.33 -21.00
CA ILE A 153 4.35 9.53 -21.22
C ILE A 153 4.05 10.98 -21.64
N LEU A 154 4.71 11.97 -21.01
CA LEU A 154 4.56 13.40 -21.33
C LEU A 154 4.90 13.71 -22.79
N ASN A 155 5.82 12.97 -23.39
CA ASN A 155 6.30 13.19 -24.77
C ASN A 155 5.58 12.29 -25.81
N ILE A 156 4.57 11.52 -25.42
CA ILE A 156 3.78 10.70 -26.33
C ILE A 156 2.46 11.42 -26.65
N ASP A 157 2.37 12.03 -27.82
CA ASP A 157 1.18 12.80 -28.25
C ASP A 157 -0.09 11.93 -28.36
N THR A 158 0.05 10.64 -28.69
CA THR A 158 -1.11 9.71 -28.84
C THR A 158 -1.88 9.47 -27.54
N VAL A 159 -1.26 9.73 -26.39
CA VAL A 159 -1.90 9.64 -25.05
C VAL A 159 -2.09 11.02 -24.42
N GLY A 160 -2.14 12.06 -25.23
CA GLY A 160 -2.43 13.42 -24.81
C GLY A 160 -1.24 14.22 -24.26
N GLY A 161 -0.08 13.61 -24.05
CA GLY A 161 1.17 14.30 -23.67
C GLY A 161 0.98 15.33 -22.57
N ALA A 162 1.37 16.57 -22.87
CA ALA A 162 1.28 17.72 -21.95
C ALA A 162 -0.14 18.28 -21.79
N THR A 163 -1.04 18.03 -22.75
CA THR A 163 -2.41 18.58 -22.74
C THR A 163 -3.38 17.75 -21.89
N GLY A 164 -2.97 16.53 -21.51
CA GLY A 164 -3.80 15.58 -20.79
C GLY A 164 -4.65 14.70 -21.70
N TYR A 165 -5.21 13.63 -21.15
CA TYR A 165 -5.90 12.58 -21.90
C TYR A 165 -7.32 12.36 -21.34
N PRO A 166 -8.37 12.65 -22.14
CA PRO A 166 -9.74 12.36 -21.73
C PRO A 166 -10.00 10.85 -21.76
N VAL A 167 -10.60 10.33 -20.70
CA VAL A 167 -10.83 8.90 -20.48
C VAL A 167 -12.33 8.65 -20.27
N PRO A 168 -12.91 7.59 -20.84
CA PRO A 168 -14.29 7.19 -20.56
C PRO A 168 -14.49 6.86 -19.08
N GLY A 169 -15.60 7.30 -18.49
CA GLY A 169 -15.90 7.13 -17.08
C GLY A 169 -16.57 5.79 -16.77
N TYR A 170 -15.84 4.70 -16.73
CA TYR A 170 -16.37 3.36 -16.46
C TYR A 170 -16.30 2.96 -14.96
N ALA A 171 -15.43 3.59 -14.18
CA ALA A 171 -15.29 3.28 -12.76
C ALA A 171 -16.30 4.06 -11.91
N ASN A 172 -17.01 3.37 -11.04
CA ASN A 172 -17.85 3.94 -10.00
C ASN A 172 -17.35 3.51 -8.61
N PHE A 173 -17.94 4.07 -7.56
CA PHE A 173 -17.55 3.77 -6.18
C PHE A 173 -17.59 2.28 -5.85
N LEU A 174 -18.58 1.55 -6.38
CA LEU A 174 -18.75 0.12 -6.12
C LEU A 174 -17.56 -0.69 -6.68
N TRP A 175 -17.15 -0.43 -7.92
CA TRP A 175 -15.99 -1.11 -8.52
C TRP A 175 -14.69 -0.82 -7.76
N ILE A 176 -14.49 0.44 -7.37
CA ILE A 176 -13.32 0.86 -6.60
C ILE A 176 -13.30 0.15 -5.24
N GLY A 177 -14.44 0.09 -4.55
CA GLY A 177 -14.58 -0.64 -3.29
C GLY A 177 -14.29 -2.14 -3.43
N ILE A 178 -14.82 -2.79 -4.47
CA ILE A 178 -14.57 -4.22 -4.73
C ILE A 178 -13.07 -4.47 -4.92
N PHE A 179 -12.39 -3.69 -5.77
CA PHE A 179 -10.95 -3.88 -6.01
C PHE A 179 -10.10 -3.53 -4.81
N THR A 180 -10.52 -2.58 -3.97
CA THR A 180 -9.86 -2.32 -2.68
C THR A 180 -9.91 -3.55 -1.78
N ILE A 181 -11.08 -4.19 -1.65
CA ILE A 181 -11.24 -5.41 -0.86
C ILE A 181 -10.41 -6.56 -1.45
N ILE A 182 -10.47 -6.75 -2.78
CA ILE A 182 -9.67 -7.78 -3.46
C ILE A 182 -8.18 -7.57 -3.16
N THR A 183 -7.69 -6.33 -3.26
CA THR A 183 -6.29 -6.01 -2.97
C THR A 183 -5.92 -6.37 -1.54
N ILE A 184 -6.75 -5.96 -0.56
CA ILE A 184 -6.54 -6.26 0.85
C ILE A 184 -6.48 -7.78 1.09
N VAL A 185 -7.45 -8.53 0.54
CA VAL A 185 -7.54 -9.99 0.72
C VAL A 185 -6.36 -10.70 0.06
N VAL A 186 -6.01 -10.32 -1.16
CA VAL A 186 -4.90 -10.96 -1.90
C VAL A 186 -3.57 -10.71 -1.20
N ILE A 187 -3.26 -9.46 -0.87
CA ILE A 187 -2.00 -9.11 -0.20
C ILE A 187 -1.93 -9.77 1.20
N HIS A 188 -3.02 -9.76 1.96
CA HIS A 188 -3.10 -10.45 3.25
C HIS A 188 -2.81 -11.95 3.15
N ASN A 189 -3.38 -12.61 2.13
CA ASN A 189 -3.13 -14.03 1.89
C ASN A 189 -1.67 -14.29 1.46
N ILE A 190 -1.08 -13.41 0.65
CA ILE A 190 0.33 -13.50 0.27
C ILE A 190 1.22 -13.40 1.50
N ILE A 191 0.98 -12.42 2.38
CA ILE A 191 1.77 -12.21 3.61
C ILE A 191 1.68 -13.43 4.54
N LYS A 192 0.52 -14.09 4.62
CA LYS A 192 0.32 -15.28 5.45
C LYS A 192 0.80 -16.59 4.83
N SER A 193 1.14 -16.58 3.55
CA SER A 193 1.63 -17.75 2.83
C SER A 193 3.13 -18.04 3.11
N ASP A 194 3.65 -19.13 2.52
CA ASP A 194 5.09 -19.43 2.53
C ASP A 194 5.91 -18.34 1.87
N THR A 195 5.36 -17.72 0.81
CA THR A 195 5.98 -16.56 0.17
C THR A 195 6.14 -15.40 1.15
N GLY A 196 5.11 -15.08 1.93
CA GLY A 196 5.16 -14.01 2.94
C GLY A 196 6.20 -14.29 4.03
N ARG A 197 6.32 -15.52 4.49
CA ARG A 197 7.37 -15.91 5.45
C ARG A 197 8.78 -15.73 4.87
N ALA A 198 8.98 -16.09 3.61
CA ALA A 198 10.24 -15.88 2.91
C ALA A 198 10.55 -14.37 2.74
N LEU A 199 9.54 -13.52 2.44
CA LEU A 199 9.71 -12.07 2.36
C LEU A 199 10.14 -11.47 3.71
N ILE A 200 9.50 -11.89 4.80
CA ILE A 200 9.84 -11.42 6.16
C ILE A 200 11.26 -11.88 6.54
N SER A 201 11.66 -13.13 6.25
CA SER A 201 13.02 -13.57 6.53
C SER A 201 14.08 -12.77 5.77
N ILE A 202 13.82 -12.39 4.52
CA ILE A 202 14.69 -11.52 3.72
C ILE A 202 14.80 -10.12 4.34
N ARG A 203 13.69 -9.59 4.88
CA ARG A 203 13.68 -8.28 5.55
C ARG A 203 14.52 -8.27 6.83
N GLU A 204 14.45 -9.33 7.63
CA GLU A 204 15.19 -9.43 8.89
C GLU A 204 16.72 -9.60 8.66
N ASP A 205 17.11 -10.56 7.81
CA ASP A 205 18.49 -10.77 7.39
C ASP A 205 18.57 -11.49 6.04
N GLU A 206 18.99 -10.77 5.00
CA GLU A 206 19.10 -11.30 3.65
C GLU A 206 20.13 -12.42 3.52
N LEU A 207 21.30 -12.27 4.20
CA LEU A 207 22.37 -13.25 4.14
C LEU A 207 22.00 -14.55 4.86
N ALA A 208 21.37 -14.44 6.02
CA ALA A 208 20.87 -15.59 6.76
C ALA A 208 19.79 -16.33 5.96
N ALA A 209 18.86 -15.60 5.30
CA ALA A 209 17.83 -16.19 4.46
C ALA A 209 18.45 -16.96 3.28
N GLU A 210 19.48 -16.42 2.61
CA GLU A 210 20.22 -17.11 1.54
C GLU A 210 20.92 -18.35 2.03
N ALA A 211 21.58 -18.29 3.19
CA ALA A 211 22.24 -19.43 3.81
C ALA A 211 21.26 -20.57 4.14
N MET A 212 20.00 -20.25 4.43
CA MET A 212 18.91 -21.21 4.64
C MET A 212 18.24 -21.69 3.34
N GLY A 213 18.78 -21.31 2.16
CA GLY A 213 18.33 -21.78 0.85
C GLY A 213 17.17 -20.95 0.25
N VAL A 214 16.84 -19.80 0.81
CA VAL A 214 15.81 -18.89 0.24
C VAL A 214 16.41 -18.15 -0.96
N ASN A 215 15.75 -18.26 -2.13
CA ASN A 215 16.16 -17.50 -3.31
C ASN A 215 15.66 -16.04 -3.19
N THR A 216 16.47 -15.17 -2.57
CA THR A 216 16.13 -13.80 -2.23
C THR A 216 15.76 -12.98 -3.45
N THR A 217 16.51 -13.11 -4.56
CA THR A 217 16.22 -12.41 -5.82
C THR A 217 14.83 -12.75 -6.37
N ARG A 218 14.45 -14.02 -6.40
CA ARG A 218 13.13 -14.43 -6.89
C ARG A 218 12.00 -13.84 -6.06
N TYR A 219 12.10 -13.91 -4.74
CA TYR A 219 11.05 -13.39 -3.84
C TYR A 219 10.96 -11.86 -3.91
N LYS A 220 12.09 -11.15 -3.96
CA LYS A 220 12.15 -9.70 -4.13
C LYS A 220 11.49 -9.27 -5.44
N VAL A 221 11.86 -9.89 -6.58
CA VAL A 221 11.24 -9.59 -7.88
C VAL A 221 9.74 -9.88 -7.85
N THR A 222 9.33 -10.99 -7.26
CA THR A 222 7.90 -11.35 -7.19
C THR A 222 7.09 -10.33 -6.40
N SER A 223 7.57 -9.89 -5.23
CA SER A 223 6.89 -8.87 -4.42
C SER A 223 6.81 -7.53 -5.17
N PHE A 224 7.87 -7.16 -5.90
CA PHE A 224 7.93 -5.95 -6.69
C PHE A 224 6.94 -5.96 -7.85
N VAL A 225 6.88 -7.06 -8.61
CA VAL A 225 5.92 -7.26 -9.71
C VAL A 225 4.46 -7.23 -9.21
N ILE A 226 4.17 -7.93 -8.11
CA ILE A 226 2.83 -7.92 -7.52
C ILE A 226 2.45 -6.52 -7.04
N GLY A 227 3.33 -5.83 -6.32
CA GLY A 227 3.10 -4.47 -5.85
C GLY A 227 2.87 -3.50 -7.01
N SER A 228 3.67 -3.59 -8.08
CA SER A 228 3.52 -2.79 -9.29
C SER A 228 2.20 -3.08 -10.03
N ALA A 229 1.77 -4.34 -10.10
CA ALA A 229 0.49 -4.72 -10.70
C ALA A 229 -0.70 -4.09 -9.96
N PHE A 230 -0.69 -4.12 -8.61
CA PHE A 230 -1.73 -3.47 -7.82
C PHE A 230 -1.67 -1.93 -7.91
N ALA A 231 -0.47 -1.34 -8.01
CA ALA A 231 -0.34 0.09 -8.32
C ALA A 231 -0.97 0.42 -9.68
N GLY A 232 -0.78 -0.45 -10.68
CA GLY A 232 -1.45 -0.34 -11.98
C GLY A 232 -2.97 -0.39 -11.87
N ILE A 233 -3.52 -1.32 -11.09
CA ILE A 233 -4.99 -1.39 -10.82
C ILE A 233 -5.49 -0.08 -10.22
N ALA A 234 -4.79 0.47 -9.21
CA ALA A 234 -5.13 1.76 -8.62
C ALA A 234 -5.12 2.87 -9.68
N GLY A 235 -4.15 2.85 -10.60
CA GLY A 235 -4.05 3.79 -11.72
C GLY A 235 -5.24 3.68 -12.70
N VAL A 236 -5.65 2.47 -13.05
CA VAL A 236 -6.84 2.23 -13.89
C VAL A 236 -8.10 2.80 -13.26
N LEU A 237 -8.33 2.48 -11.99
CA LEU A 237 -9.49 2.96 -11.24
C LEU A 237 -9.49 4.48 -11.11
N PHE A 238 -8.34 5.08 -10.86
CA PHE A 238 -8.15 6.52 -10.83
C PHE A 238 -8.48 7.17 -12.18
N ALA A 239 -7.97 6.62 -13.30
CA ALA A 239 -8.20 7.12 -14.64
C ALA A 239 -9.68 7.15 -15.01
N HIS A 240 -10.36 6.02 -14.84
CA HIS A 240 -11.76 5.86 -15.23
C HIS A 240 -12.75 6.55 -14.29
N TYR A 241 -12.35 6.85 -13.05
CA TYR A 241 -13.14 7.64 -12.13
C TYR A 241 -13.02 9.14 -12.40
N ASN A 242 -11.78 9.65 -12.58
CA ASN A 242 -11.53 11.07 -12.85
C ASN A 242 -11.94 11.51 -14.26
N LYS A 243 -12.07 10.55 -15.21
CA LYS A 243 -12.39 10.79 -16.62
C LYS A 243 -11.37 11.66 -17.37
N PHE A 244 -10.28 12.00 -16.74
CA PHE A 244 -9.20 12.80 -17.29
C PHE A 244 -7.88 12.44 -16.59
N LEU A 245 -6.82 12.31 -17.39
CA LEU A 245 -5.48 12.03 -16.90
C LEU A 245 -4.54 13.16 -17.27
N HIS A 246 -3.76 13.60 -16.30
CA HIS A 246 -2.66 14.52 -16.52
C HIS A 246 -1.37 13.93 -15.94
N THR A 247 -0.23 14.12 -16.63
CA THR A 247 1.07 13.59 -16.18
C THR A 247 1.51 14.14 -14.83
N ASN A 248 0.99 15.32 -14.46
CA ASN A 248 1.24 15.95 -13.15
C ASN A 248 0.63 15.16 -11.98
N ASP A 249 -0.39 14.32 -12.21
CA ASP A 249 -1.01 13.50 -11.16
C ASP A 249 -0.07 12.38 -10.67
N PHE A 250 1.00 12.09 -11.43
CA PHE A 250 1.96 11.02 -11.19
C PHE A 250 3.38 11.51 -10.91
N GLN A 251 3.55 12.77 -10.49
CA GLN A 251 4.85 13.33 -10.10
C GLN A 251 5.43 12.60 -8.89
N PHE A 252 6.73 12.78 -8.66
CA PHE A 252 7.44 12.19 -7.53
C PHE A 252 6.79 12.48 -6.16
N ILE A 253 6.14 13.65 -6.02
CA ILE A 253 5.38 14.03 -4.82
C ILE A 253 4.32 12.97 -4.50
N ARG A 254 3.65 12.41 -5.50
CA ARG A 254 2.67 11.34 -5.32
C ARG A 254 3.28 10.07 -4.72
N SER A 255 4.49 9.71 -5.16
CA SER A 255 5.22 8.59 -4.55
C SER A 255 5.55 8.85 -3.08
N PHE A 256 5.96 10.07 -2.74
CA PHE A 256 6.20 10.45 -1.34
C PHE A 256 4.93 10.41 -0.49
N GLU A 257 3.79 10.87 -1.00
CA GLU A 257 2.51 10.75 -0.28
C GLU A 257 2.20 9.29 0.06
N ILE A 258 2.42 8.35 -0.88
CA ILE A 258 2.18 6.92 -0.63
C ILE A 258 3.16 6.36 0.42
N ILE A 259 4.43 6.79 0.41
CA ILE A 259 5.41 6.41 1.43
C ILE A 259 4.99 6.95 2.81
N ILE A 260 4.56 8.21 2.88
CA ILE A 260 4.08 8.81 4.13
C ILE A 260 2.92 7.99 4.70
N MET A 261 2.00 7.50 3.87
CA MET A 261 0.90 6.63 4.31
C MET A 261 1.40 5.38 5.02
N ILE A 262 2.39 4.69 4.46
CA ILE A 262 2.90 3.44 5.06
C ILE A 262 3.81 3.70 6.27
N VAL A 263 4.57 4.81 6.28
CA VAL A 263 5.44 5.17 7.41
C VAL A 263 4.61 5.61 8.62
N ILE A 264 3.64 6.50 8.43
CA ILE A 264 2.72 6.93 9.50
C ILE A 264 1.91 5.74 10.02
N GLY A 265 1.38 4.93 9.12
CA GLY A 265 0.58 3.75 9.49
C GLY A 265 1.39 2.70 10.23
N GLY A 266 2.62 2.48 9.81
CA GLY A 266 3.56 1.46 10.29
C GLY A 266 3.96 0.50 9.18
N MET A 267 5.24 0.56 8.79
CA MET A 267 5.80 -0.33 7.77
C MET A 267 5.77 -1.79 8.26
N GLY A 268 5.25 -2.70 7.43
CA GLY A 268 5.09 -4.11 7.78
C GLY A 268 3.81 -4.43 8.56
N SER A 269 2.89 -3.47 8.71
CA SER A 269 1.54 -3.71 9.21
C SER A 269 0.52 -3.39 8.12
N MET A 270 -0.37 -4.35 7.80
CA MET A 270 -1.39 -4.14 6.79
C MET A 270 -2.49 -3.21 7.27
N THR A 271 -2.94 -3.39 8.52
CA THR A 271 -3.90 -2.49 9.16
C THR A 271 -3.32 -1.09 9.35
N GLY A 272 -2.00 -0.99 9.59
CA GLY A 272 -1.28 0.26 9.64
C GLY A 272 -1.33 1.01 8.29
N ALA A 273 -1.01 0.35 7.19
CA ALA A 273 -1.06 0.94 5.86
C ALA A 273 -2.46 1.48 5.49
N ILE A 274 -3.53 0.73 5.86
CA ILE A 274 -4.92 1.17 5.66
C ILE A 274 -5.21 2.44 6.47
N LEU A 275 -4.86 2.46 7.75
CA LEU A 275 -5.08 3.64 8.61
C LEU A 275 -4.25 4.83 8.14
N GLY A 276 -3.00 4.62 7.75
CA GLY A 276 -2.14 5.67 7.20
C GLY A 276 -2.72 6.26 5.90
N ALA A 277 -3.25 5.43 5.00
CA ALA A 277 -3.93 5.89 3.79
C ALA A 277 -5.15 6.77 4.12
N ILE A 278 -5.96 6.37 5.10
CA ILE A 278 -7.12 7.16 5.55
C ILE A 278 -6.67 8.51 6.13
N ILE A 279 -5.71 8.49 7.06
CA ILE A 279 -5.21 9.70 7.74
C ILE A 279 -4.61 10.68 6.73
N VAL A 280 -3.72 10.22 5.85
CA VAL A 280 -3.04 11.10 4.88
C VAL A 280 -4.01 11.64 3.83
N THR A 281 -5.06 10.90 3.49
CA THR A 281 -6.09 11.39 2.55
C THR A 281 -7.03 12.40 3.20
N LEU A 282 -7.38 12.21 4.48
CA LEU A 282 -8.26 13.13 5.21
C LEU A 282 -7.54 14.39 5.69
N LEU A 283 -6.25 14.33 5.94
CA LEU A 283 -5.49 15.43 6.52
C LEU A 283 -5.57 16.74 5.71
N PRO A 284 -5.38 16.75 4.37
CA PRO A 284 -5.52 17.97 3.58
C PRO A 284 -6.92 18.59 3.68
N GLU A 285 -7.93 17.72 3.82
CA GLU A 285 -9.32 18.16 3.94
C GLU A 285 -9.60 18.83 5.29
N LEU A 286 -9.07 18.25 6.35
CA LEU A 286 -9.15 18.85 7.69
C LEU A 286 -8.41 20.20 7.72
N LEU A 287 -7.26 20.29 7.05
CA LEU A 287 -6.51 21.55 6.96
C LEU A 287 -7.24 22.62 6.16
N ARG A 288 -8.01 22.22 5.14
CA ARG A 288 -8.82 23.14 4.32
C ARG A 288 -9.97 23.77 5.10
N GLN A 289 -10.48 23.09 6.13
CA GLN A 289 -11.56 23.62 6.98
C GLN A 289 -11.07 24.63 8.01
N LEU A 290 -9.74 24.77 8.19
CA LEU A 290 -9.18 25.76 9.11
C LEU A 290 -9.32 27.16 8.52
N PRO A 291 -9.61 28.18 9.37
CA PRO A 291 -9.73 29.56 8.93
C PRO A 291 -8.42 30.07 8.33
N GLU A 292 -8.52 30.91 7.32
CA GLU A 292 -7.37 31.58 6.71
C GLU A 292 -6.73 32.55 7.71
N ILE A 293 -5.41 32.55 7.82
CA ILE A 293 -4.67 33.46 8.66
C ILE A 293 -4.17 34.61 7.78
N GLN A 294 -4.61 35.82 8.07
CA GLN A 294 -4.09 37.02 7.45
C GLN A 294 -2.88 37.55 8.25
N VAL A 295 -1.70 37.51 7.63
CA VAL A 295 -0.47 38.06 8.19
C VAL A 295 -0.05 39.25 7.32
N GLY A 296 -0.42 40.46 7.73
CA GLY A 296 -0.19 41.68 6.97
C GLY A 296 -1.00 41.70 5.65
N ALA A 297 -0.33 41.88 4.53
CA ALA A 297 -0.93 41.91 3.19
C ALA A 297 -1.09 40.56 2.52
N THR A 298 -0.60 39.46 3.15
CA THR A 298 -0.61 38.13 2.60
C THR A 298 -1.59 37.25 3.35
N THR A 299 -2.46 36.55 2.62
CA THR A 299 -3.39 35.53 3.16
C THR A 299 -2.72 34.17 3.05
N PHE A 300 -2.52 33.50 4.16
CA PHE A 300 -1.98 32.15 4.22
C PHE A 300 -3.13 31.15 4.39
N GLN A 301 -3.25 30.22 3.44
CA GLN A 301 -4.15 29.08 3.57
C GLN A 301 -3.38 27.88 4.12
N PHE A 302 -3.89 27.21 5.16
CA PHE A 302 -3.26 25.99 5.70
C PHE A 302 -3.17 24.88 4.67
N ALA A 303 -4.05 24.88 3.67
CA ALA A 303 -4.00 23.95 2.55
C ALA A 303 -2.70 24.04 1.73
N ASP A 304 -2.13 25.24 1.59
CA ASP A 304 -0.88 25.49 0.85
C ASP A 304 0.34 24.93 1.62
N LEU A 305 0.23 24.85 2.94
CA LEU A 305 1.26 24.28 3.82
C LEU A 305 1.24 22.74 3.89
N ARG A 306 0.37 22.08 3.11
CA ARG A 306 0.18 20.62 3.12
C ARG A 306 1.49 19.84 3.09
N LEU A 307 2.39 20.19 2.17
CA LEU A 307 3.67 19.51 2.03
C LEU A 307 4.59 19.70 3.25
N VAL A 308 4.59 20.91 3.82
CA VAL A 308 5.36 21.23 5.04
C VAL A 308 4.81 20.44 6.23
N ILE A 309 3.49 20.37 6.37
CA ILE A 309 2.83 19.63 7.43
C ILE A 309 3.08 18.13 7.28
N PHE A 310 3.04 17.58 6.06
CA PHE A 310 3.40 16.18 5.80
C PHE A 310 4.85 15.89 6.16
N ALA A 311 5.79 16.76 5.78
CA ALA A 311 7.19 16.61 6.14
C ALA A 311 7.38 16.65 7.67
N LEU A 312 6.72 17.59 8.35
CA LEU A 312 6.78 17.71 9.81
C LEU A 312 6.23 16.47 10.52
N ILE A 313 5.06 15.99 10.08
CA ILE A 313 4.44 14.76 10.63
C ILE A 313 5.34 13.55 10.39
N LEU A 314 5.97 13.43 9.21
CA LEU A 314 6.90 12.36 8.90
C LEU A 314 8.10 12.39 9.87
N ILE A 315 8.76 13.55 10.01
CA ILE A 315 9.91 13.74 10.90
C ILE A 315 9.51 13.42 12.35
N LEU A 316 8.37 13.97 12.79
CA LEU A 316 7.88 13.75 14.16
C LEU A 316 7.57 12.25 14.41
N THR A 317 6.94 11.58 13.44
CA THR A 317 6.66 10.15 13.53
C THR A 317 7.95 9.34 13.60
N MET A 318 8.95 9.66 12.77
CA MET A 318 10.25 8.97 12.79
C MET A 318 11.01 9.16 14.09
N ILE A 319 10.93 10.36 14.73
CA ILE A 319 11.59 10.65 16.00
C ILE A 319 10.84 10.00 17.18
N LEU A 320 9.52 10.15 17.25
CA LEU A 320 8.72 9.72 18.40
C LEU A 320 8.35 8.25 18.34
N ARG A 321 8.03 7.73 17.14
CA ARG A 321 7.64 6.35 16.90
C ARG A 321 8.15 5.85 15.54
N PRO A 322 9.41 5.43 15.45
CA PRO A 322 10.00 4.95 14.19
C PRO A 322 9.29 3.73 13.61
N GLN A 323 8.51 3.03 14.43
CA GLN A 323 7.67 1.89 13.99
C GLN A 323 6.30 2.31 13.41
N GLY A 324 5.96 3.61 13.39
CA GLY A 324 4.64 4.12 13.01
C GLY A 324 3.57 3.98 14.11
N ILE A 325 2.32 4.35 13.81
CA ILE A 325 1.21 4.37 14.80
C ILE A 325 0.92 2.97 15.33
N LEU A 326 0.85 1.96 14.47
CA LEU A 326 0.55 0.57 14.83
C LEU A 326 1.80 -0.30 14.97
N GLY A 327 2.96 0.17 14.53
CA GLY A 327 4.18 -0.62 14.48
C GLY A 327 4.01 -1.87 13.61
N THR A 328 4.55 -3.00 14.06
CA THR A 328 4.38 -4.32 13.42
C THR A 328 3.15 -5.08 13.91
N ARG A 329 2.35 -4.46 14.80
CA ARG A 329 1.15 -5.10 15.36
C ARG A 329 -0.02 -4.94 14.40
N GLU A 330 -0.69 -6.04 14.09
CA GLU A 330 -1.95 -6.01 13.35
C GLU A 330 -3.15 -5.90 14.30
N PHE A 331 -4.13 -5.10 13.94
CA PHE A 331 -5.43 -5.07 14.62
C PHE A 331 -6.15 -6.41 14.35
N GLY A 332 -5.92 -7.41 15.22
CA GLY A 332 -6.69 -8.64 15.20
C GLY A 332 -7.76 -8.61 16.30
N LEU A 333 -8.86 -9.31 16.10
CA LEU A 333 -9.90 -9.56 17.14
C LEU A 333 -9.32 -10.15 18.45
N ASN A 334 -8.04 -10.54 18.45
CA ASN A 334 -7.30 -10.98 19.63
C ASN A 334 -7.03 -9.88 20.67
N TRP A 335 -7.24 -8.59 20.33
CA TRP A 335 -7.16 -7.49 21.31
C TRP A 335 -8.29 -7.58 22.36
N LEU A 336 -9.42 -8.21 22.01
CA LEU A 336 -10.51 -8.50 22.96
C LEU A 336 -10.24 -9.72 23.85
N LYS A 337 -9.23 -10.55 23.53
CA LYS A 337 -8.75 -11.59 24.43
C LYS A 337 -7.68 -10.97 25.32
N ARG A 338 -8.04 -10.68 26.59
CA ARG A 338 -7.08 -10.30 27.63
C ARG A 338 -5.81 -11.13 27.51
N PRO A 339 -4.60 -10.55 27.59
CA PRO A 339 -3.39 -11.33 27.65
C PRO A 339 -3.52 -12.29 28.83
N ARG A 340 -3.53 -13.58 28.52
CA ARG A 340 -3.33 -14.61 29.53
C ARG A 340 -1.99 -14.28 30.13
N LYS A 341 -1.95 -13.82 31.38
CA LYS A 341 -0.72 -13.70 32.16
C LYS A 341 0.00 -15.02 31.97
N SER A 342 1.07 -15.02 31.17
CA SER A 342 2.05 -16.09 31.20
C SER A 342 2.57 -16.09 32.62
N SER A 343 2.48 -17.22 33.25
CA SER A 343 3.17 -17.50 34.50
C SER A 343 4.69 -17.61 34.18
N GLU A 344 5.28 -16.52 33.74
CA GLU A 344 6.73 -16.32 33.71
C GLU A 344 7.16 -15.89 35.11
N GLY A 345 7.24 -16.83 36.00
CA GLY A 345 7.58 -16.60 37.39
C GLY A 345 8.25 -17.77 38.07
N ASN A 346 8.75 -18.78 37.35
CA ASN A 346 9.44 -19.86 38.06
C ASN A 346 10.49 -20.66 37.25
N GLU A 347 10.86 -20.28 36.01
CA GLU A 347 11.88 -21.05 35.29
C GLU A 347 13.27 -20.33 35.21
N THR A 348 13.34 -19.05 35.45
CA THR A 348 14.65 -18.34 35.45
C THR A 348 15.43 -18.48 36.74
N VAL A 349 14.78 -18.84 37.88
CA VAL A 349 15.46 -19.03 39.17
C VAL A 349 16.18 -20.39 39.22
N GLY A 350 15.77 -21.39 38.42
CA GLY A 350 16.39 -22.70 38.36
C GLY A 350 17.65 -22.76 37.50
N ALA A 351 17.73 -21.97 36.44
CA ALA A 351 18.87 -21.99 35.51
C ALA A 351 20.10 -21.22 36.09
N ASP A 352 19.86 -20.10 36.73
CA ASP A 352 20.95 -19.32 37.35
C ASP A 352 21.52 -20.00 38.60
N ALA A 353 20.68 -20.76 39.35
CA ALA A 353 21.16 -21.52 40.51
C ALA A 353 22.06 -22.70 40.06
N GLY A 354 21.71 -23.38 38.97
CA GLY A 354 22.52 -24.50 38.45
C GLY A 354 23.90 -24.06 37.92
N VAL A 355 23.95 -22.89 37.28
CA VAL A 355 25.23 -22.33 36.79
C VAL A 355 26.12 -21.87 37.94
N ALA A 356 25.54 -21.28 39.00
CA ALA A 356 26.29 -20.84 40.18
C ALA A 356 26.85 -22.04 40.98
N GLU A 357 26.10 -23.14 41.12
CA GLU A 357 26.56 -24.39 41.74
C GLU A 357 27.71 -25.05 40.96
N ALA A 358 27.59 -25.13 39.63
CA ALA A 358 28.66 -25.67 38.76
C ALA A 358 29.96 -24.86 38.84
N GLN A 359 29.89 -23.54 38.89
CA GLN A 359 31.05 -22.68 39.04
C GLN A 359 31.72 -22.78 40.43
N GLN A 360 30.91 -23.01 41.49
CA GLN A 360 31.46 -23.25 42.82
C GLN A 360 32.15 -24.62 42.95
N GLU A 361 31.63 -25.62 42.26
CA GLU A 361 32.21 -26.98 42.27
C GLU A 361 33.55 -27.02 41.51
N GLU A 362 33.62 -26.29 40.37
CA GLU A 362 34.86 -26.13 39.60
C GLU A 362 35.94 -25.34 40.36
N ALA A 363 35.55 -24.26 41.04
CA ALA A 363 36.49 -23.50 41.90
C ALA A 363 37.03 -24.33 43.08
N LYS A 364 36.21 -25.21 43.69
CA LYS A 364 36.66 -26.13 44.76
C LYS A 364 37.60 -27.22 44.21
N ARG A 365 37.40 -27.68 42.98
CA ARG A 365 38.32 -28.64 42.34
C ARG A 365 39.70 -28.04 42.09
N LEU A 366 39.73 -26.81 41.54
CA LEU A 366 40.99 -26.09 41.28
C LEU A 366 41.78 -25.80 42.58
N GLN A 367 41.09 -25.41 43.67
CA GLN A 367 41.75 -25.24 44.97
C GLN A 367 42.29 -26.55 45.56
N SER A 368 41.63 -27.68 45.31
CA SER A 368 42.12 -28.99 45.80
C SER A 368 43.27 -29.57 44.99
N GLU A 369 43.51 -29.06 43.80
CA GLU A 369 44.70 -29.37 42.99
C GLU A 369 45.91 -28.52 43.34
N GLU A 370 45.73 -27.25 43.71
CA GLU A 370 46.80 -26.33 44.19
C GLU A 370 47.35 -26.77 45.56
N ASP A 371 46.58 -27.42 46.43
CA ASP A 371 47.04 -27.87 47.75
C ASP A 371 47.80 -29.24 47.68
N LYS A 372 48.04 -29.79 46.51
CA LYS A 372 48.72 -31.07 46.31
C LYS A 372 50.12 -30.95 45.70
N ASP A 373 50.53 -29.79 45.28
CA ASP A 373 51.89 -29.46 44.83
C ASP A 373 52.68 -28.68 45.95
#